data_2710a8141875b2c9637213123914cc28
#
_entry.id   2710a8141875b2c9637213123914cc28
#
_cell.length_a   1.000
_cell.length_b   1.000
_cell.length_c   1.000
_cell.angle_alpha   90.00
_cell.angle_beta   90.00
_cell.angle_gamma   90.00
#
_symmetry.space_group_name_H-M   'P 1'
#
loop_
_entity.id
_entity.type
_entity.pdbx_description
1 polymer ?
#
loop_
_entity_poly.entity_id
_entity_poly.type
_entity_poly.pdbx_seq_one_letter_code
_entity_poly.pdbx_strand_id
1 'polypeptide(L)'
;MEQPFTRDAHEHALTTRFRKQIWSPFLSAVKRYQMAMPGDRIAVCLSGGKDSLLLAKCMQTLKKYSKVPFEVVYLSMDPGYSPENREKMLSGAAALGIVPEVFETDIYSIVEGVAHSPCHVCAAMRRGYLYKEAQ
;
A
#
# COMPACT_ATOMS: atom_id res chain seq x y z
N MET A 1 -20.82 2.81 13.81
CA MET A 1 -21.07 1.40 14.17
C MET A 1 -20.74 0.44 13.04
N GLU A 2 -21.12 0.79 11.85
CA GLU A 2 -21.01 -0.13 10.71
C GLU A 2 -19.60 -0.28 10.17
N GLN A 3 -18.75 0.68 10.41
CA GLN A 3 -17.42 0.71 9.83
C GLN A 3 -16.53 -0.46 10.23
N PRO A 4 -16.49 -0.86 11.51
CA PRO A 4 -15.72 -2.03 11.89
C PRO A 4 -16.19 -3.29 11.17
N PHE A 5 -17.49 -3.38 10.93
CA PHE A 5 -18.08 -4.52 10.24
C PHE A 5 -17.54 -4.64 8.80
N THR A 6 -17.47 -3.52 8.07
CA THR A 6 -16.96 -3.52 6.71
C THR A 6 -15.50 -3.99 6.66
N ARG A 7 -14.69 -3.48 7.57
CA ARG A 7 -13.28 -3.86 7.66
C ARG A 7 -13.13 -5.33 8.00
N ASP A 8 -13.92 -5.80 8.96
CA ASP A 8 -13.90 -7.20 9.36
C ASP A 8 -14.33 -8.11 8.21
N ALA A 9 -15.27 -7.66 7.38
CA ALA A 9 -15.71 -8.43 6.23
C ALA A 9 -14.60 -8.65 5.22
N HIS A 10 -13.78 -7.62 4.94
CA HIS A 10 -12.65 -7.75 4.04
C HIS A 10 -11.58 -8.69 4.60
N GLU A 11 -11.28 -8.54 5.87
CA GLU A 11 -10.32 -9.41 6.55
C GLU A 11 -10.82 -10.85 6.58
N HIS A 12 -12.08 -11.05 6.87
CA HIS A 12 -12.70 -12.37 6.89
C HIS A 12 -12.63 -13.04 5.52
N ALA A 13 -12.96 -12.31 4.46
CA ALA A 13 -12.89 -12.83 3.10
C ALA A 13 -11.46 -13.25 2.75
N LEU A 14 -10.48 -12.43 3.11
CA LEU A 14 -9.07 -12.69 2.83
C LEU A 14 -8.60 -13.99 3.51
N THR A 15 -8.97 -14.19 4.77
CA THR A 15 -8.47 -15.31 5.56
C THR A 15 -9.31 -16.59 5.42
N THR A 16 -10.44 -16.53 4.74
CA THR A 16 -11.30 -17.71 4.53
C THR A 16 -11.54 -17.99 3.04
N ARG A 17 -12.34 -17.15 2.38
CA ARG A 17 -12.72 -17.36 0.98
C ARG A 17 -11.53 -17.33 0.04
N PHE A 18 -10.59 -16.43 0.26
CA PHE A 18 -9.40 -16.27 -0.58
C PHE A 18 -8.13 -16.78 0.10
N ARG A 19 -8.29 -17.59 1.13
CA ARG A 19 -7.15 -18.10 1.88
C ARG A 19 -6.15 -18.85 1.00
N LYS A 20 -6.66 -19.76 0.18
CA LYS A 20 -5.81 -20.60 -0.65
C LYS A 20 -5.11 -19.83 -1.77
N GLN A 21 -5.81 -18.87 -2.35
CA GLN A 21 -5.28 -18.12 -3.49
C GLN A 21 -4.39 -16.94 -3.07
N ILE A 22 -4.65 -16.34 -1.92
CA ILE A 22 -3.99 -15.09 -1.53
C ILE A 22 -3.31 -15.21 -0.17
N TRP A 23 -4.07 -15.49 0.88
CA TRP A 23 -3.57 -15.39 2.26
C TRP A 23 -2.47 -16.39 2.59
N SER A 24 -2.67 -17.67 2.26
CA SER A 24 -1.67 -18.70 2.53
C SER A 24 -0.39 -18.50 1.73
N PRO A 25 -0.44 -18.21 0.42
CA PRO A 25 0.78 -17.91 -0.33
C PRO A 25 1.50 -16.67 0.22
N PHE A 26 0.76 -15.65 0.63
CA PHE A 26 1.34 -14.45 1.24
C PHE A 26 2.09 -14.80 2.53
N LEU A 27 1.46 -15.55 3.43
CA LEU A 27 2.10 -15.98 4.67
C LEU A 27 3.33 -16.84 4.42
N SER A 28 3.26 -17.74 3.45
CA SER A 28 4.40 -18.59 3.08
C SER A 28 5.58 -17.76 2.61
N ALA A 29 5.33 -16.75 1.79
CA ALA A 29 6.39 -15.87 1.28
C ALA A 29 7.01 -15.06 2.41
N VAL A 30 6.18 -14.50 3.29
CA VAL A 30 6.66 -13.71 4.42
C VAL A 30 7.58 -14.54 5.31
N LYS A 31 7.18 -15.77 5.59
CA LYS A 31 7.99 -16.68 6.41
C LYS A 31 9.27 -17.11 5.70
N ARG A 32 9.12 -17.55 4.46
CA ARG A 32 10.24 -18.12 3.70
C ARG A 32 11.36 -17.12 3.48
N TYR A 33 10.99 -15.88 3.19
CA TYR A 33 11.96 -14.82 2.88
C TYR A 33 12.21 -13.88 4.04
N GLN A 34 11.66 -14.19 5.21
CA GLN A 34 11.83 -13.39 6.43
C GLN A 34 11.52 -11.91 6.19
N MET A 35 10.38 -11.65 5.56
CA MET A 35 10.01 -10.31 5.14
C MET A 35 9.54 -9.41 6.27
N ALA A 36 9.18 -9.98 7.42
CA ALA A 36 8.78 -9.22 8.60
C ALA A 36 9.48 -9.80 9.82
N MET A 37 10.49 -9.11 10.31
CA MET A 37 11.29 -9.53 11.44
C MET A 37 11.00 -8.66 12.67
N PRO A 38 11.30 -9.15 13.89
CA PRO A 38 11.09 -8.35 15.10
C PRO A 38 11.81 -7.00 15.01
N GLY A 39 11.07 -5.93 15.31
CA GLY A 39 11.62 -4.59 15.29
C GLY A 39 11.61 -3.90 13.92
N ASP A 40 11.16 -4.59 12.88
CA ASP A 40 11.09 -3.99 11.55
C ASP A 40 10.05 -2.88 11.48
N ARG A 41 10.32 -1.89 10.65
CA ARG A 41 9.35 -0.89 10.21
C ARG A 41 9.17 -1.06 8.72
N ILE A 42 7.97 -1.43 8.32
CA ILE A 42 7.66 -1.76 6.94
C ILE A 42 6.78 -0.67 6.35
N ALA A 43 7.22 -0.09 5.25
CA ALA A 43 6.44 0.91 4.52
C ALA A 43 5.74 0.22 3.35
N VAL A 44 4.41 0.30 3.33
CA VAL A 44 3.62 -0.19 2.20
C VAL A 44 3.25 1.01 1.34
N CYS A 45 3.69 0.97 0.09
CA CYS A 45 3.48 2.08 -0.83
C CYS A 45 2.18 1.87 -1.60
N LEU A 46 1.29 2.85 -1.51
CA LEU A 46 0.00 2.79 -2.17
C LEU A 46 0.04 3.61 -3.45
N SER A 47 -0.24 2.94 -4.56
CA SER A 47 -0.28 3.58 -5.88
C SER A 47 -1.69 4.02 -6.27
N GLY A 48 -2.69 3.64 -5.47
CA GLY A 48 -4.10 3.85 -5.80
C GLY A 48 -4.73 2.71 -6.56
N GLY A 49 -3.93 1.74 -7.02
CA GLY A 49 -4.45 0.56 -7.72
C GLY A 49 -4.86 -0.55 -6.77
N LYS A 50 -5.62 -1.50 -7.29
CA LYS A 50 -6.15 -2.62 -6.50
C LYS A 50 -5.07 -3.50 -5.88
N ASP A 51 -3.95 -3.68 -6.58
CA ASP A 51 -2.88 -4.55 -6.11
C ASP A 51 -2.19 -3.98 -4.87
N SER A 52 -1.94 -2.67 -4.86
CA SER A 52 -1.34 -2.02 -3.71
C SER A 52 -2.30 -2.02 -2.51
N LEU A 53 -3.60 -1.86 -2.76
CA LEU A 53 -4.60 -1.93 -1.70
C LEU A 53 -4.71 -3.33 -1.12
N LEU A 54 -4.62 -4.35 -1.97
CA LEU A 54 -4.62 -5.74 -1.52
C LEU A 54 -3.39 -6.03 -0.65
N LEU A 55 -2.22 -5.59 -1.08
CA LEU A 55 -0.99 -5.75 -0.31
C LEU A 55 -1.11 -5.04 1.05
N ALA A 56 -1.64 -3.83 1.06
CA ALA A 56 -1.85 -3.08 2.29
C ALA A 56 -2.77 -3.83 3.25
N LYS A 57 -3.84 -4.42 2.73
CA LYS A 57 -4.77 -5.19 3.55
C LYS A 57 -4.12 -6.45 4.09
N CYS A 58 -3.32 -7.14 3.28
CA CYS A 58 -2.54 -8.30 3.73
C CYS A 58 -1.59 -7.92 4.86
N MET A 59 -0.87 -6.82 4.72
CA MET A 59 0.06 -6.37 5.75
C MET A 59 -0.65 -5.93 7.03
N GLN A 60 -1.79 -5.27 6.89
CA GLN A 60 -2.60 -4.88 8.05
C GLN A 60 -3.07 -6.11 8.83
N THR A 61 -3.54 -7.12 8.11
CA THR A 61 -4.02 -8.36 8.71
C THR A 61 -2.87 -9.12 9.34
N LEU A 62 -1.72 -9.18 8.67
CA LEU A 62 -0.53 -9.82 9.22
C LEU A 62 -0.11 -9.17 10.53
N LYS A 63 -0.05 -7.84 10.57
CA LYS A 63 0.31 -7.13 11.80
C LYS A 63 -0.65 -7.46 12.94
N LYS A 64 -1.93 -7.55 12.63
CA LYS A 64 -2.96 -7.83 13.65
C LYS A 64 -2.80 -9.21 14.28
N TYR A 65 -2.45 -10.21 13.47
CA TYR A 65 -2.40 -11.59 13.93
C TYR A 65 -1.00 -12.13 14.16
N SER A 66 0.03 -11.39 13.81
CA SER A 66 1.40 -11.83 13.99
C SER A 66 1.84 -11.75 15.45
N LYS A 67 2.60 -12.74 15.88
CA LYS A 67 3.26 -12.72 17.20
C LYS A 67 4.57 -11.96 17.16
N VAL A 68 5.07 -11.66 15.96
CA VAL A 68 6.32 -10.94 15.78
C VAL A 68 6.03 -9.44 15.88
N PRO A 69 6.74 -8.69 16.75
CA PRO A 69 6.53 -7.25 16.87
C PRO A 69 7.21 -6.50 15.73
N PHE A 70 6.41 -5.88 14.88
CA PHE A 70 6.89 -4.99 13.83
C PHE A 70 5.87 -3.89 13.58
N GLU A 71 6.29 -2.83 12.92
CA GLU A 71 5.42 -1.71 12.60
C GLU A 71 5.18 -1.61 11.11
N VAL A 72 3.99 -1.14 10.74
CA VAL A 72 3.62 -0.92 9.34
C VAL A 72 3.15 0.52 9.17
N VAL A 73 3.69 1.20 8.18
CA VAL A 73 3.21 2.51 7.77
C VAL A 73 2.78 2.42 6.31
N TYR A 74 1.78 3.23 5.96
CA TYR A 74 1.23 3.24 4.61
C TYR A 74 1.55 4.58 3.99
N LEU A 75 2.30 4.57 2.89
CA LEU A 75 2.73 5.78 2.21
C LEU A 75 2.04 5.89 0.86
N SER A 76 1.53 7.05 0.54
CA SER A 76 0.99 7.33 -0.77
C SER A 76 1.63 8.59 -1.32
N MET A 77 2.30 8.45 -2.44
CA MET A 77 2.91 9.60 -3.12
C MET A 77 1.90 10.18 -4.10
N ASP A 78 1.68 11.49 -3.99
CA ASP A 78 0.84 12.22 -4.95
C ASP A 78 1.76 12.87 -5.99
N PRO A 79 1.82 12.33 -7.20
CA PRO A 79 2.71 12.89 -8.24
C PRO A 79 2.08 14.07 -8.98
N GLY A 80 0.93 14.57 -8.53
CA GLY A 80 0.16 15.62 -9.17
C GLY A 80 -1.22 15.14 -9.59
N TYR A 81 -1.81 14.25 -8.81
CA TYR A 81 -3.16 13.75 -9.10
C TYR A 81 -4.17 14.89 -9.12
N SER A 82 -5.19 14.75 -9.95
CA SER A 82 -6.36 15.60 -9.85
C SER A 82 -7.05 15.39 -8.49
N PRO A 83 -7.80 16.39 -7.98
CA PRO A 83 -8.52 16.19 -6.72
C PRO A 83 -9.43 14.97 -6.74
N GLU A 84 -10.06 14.67 -7.88
CA GLU A 84 -10.92 13.50 -8.01
C GLU A 84 -10.15 12.19 -7.86
N ASN A 85 -9.00 12.07 -8.49
CA ASN A 85 -8.18 10.87 -8.40
C ASN A 85 -7.62 10.67 -7.00
N ARG A 86 -7.22 11.76 -6.36
CA ARG A 86 -6.73 11.72 -4.98
C ARG A 86 -7.83 11.23 -4.04
N GLU A 87 -9.05 11.74 -4.22
CA GLU A 87 -10.17 11.33 -3.40
C GLU A 87 -10.53 9.86 -3.60
N LYS A 88 -10.48 9.37 -4.83
CA LYS A 88 -10.73 7.96 -5.11
C LYS A 88 -9.73 7.05 -4.40
N MET A 89 -8.46 7.43 -4.42
CA MET A 89 -7.42 6.66 -3.75
C MET A 89 -7.64 6.64 -2.24
N LEU A 90 -7.92 7.79 -1.65
CA LEU A 90 -8.17 7.88 -0.21
C LEU A 90 -9.43 7.13 0.19
N SER A 91 -10.49 7.20 -0.62
CA SER A 91 -11.73 6.48 -0.35
C SER A 91 -11.52 4.97 -0.40
N GLY A 92 -10.76 4.50 -1.38
CA GLY A 92 -10.44 3.07 -1.48
C GLY A 92 -9.67 2.57 -0.26
N ALA A 93 -8.69 3.33 0.19
CA ALA A 93 -7.92 2.97 1.38
C ALA A 93 -8.82 2.99 2.63
N ALA A 94 -9.66 4.01 2.76
CA ALA A 94 -10.56 4.14 3.91
C ALA A 94 -11.53 2.98 4.00
N ALA A 95 -12.02 2.49 2.85
CA ALA A 95 -12.93 1.34 2.81
C ALA A 95 -12.29 0.08 3.41
N LEU A 96 -10.97 -0.02 3.34
CA LEU A 96 -10.22 -1.14 3.91
C LEU A 96 -9.73 -0.85 5.33
N GLY A 97 -10.02 0.33 5.86
CA GLY A 97 -9.55 0.73 7.17
C GLY A 97 -8.08 1.13 7.21
N ILE A 98 -7.57 1.59 6.08
CA ILE A 98 -6.17 1.99 5.95
C ILE A 98 -6.09 3.50 5.84
N VAL A 99 -5.21 4.11 6.64
CA VAL A 99 -4.99 5.56 6.63
C VAL A 99 -3.58 5.81 6.11
N PRO A 100 -3.45 6.20 4.84
CA PRO A 100 -2.13 6.46 4.27
C PRO A 100 -1.60 7.83 4.65
N GLU A 101 -0.29 7.92 4.76
CA GLU A 101 0.40 9.20 4.83
C GLU A 101 0.68 9.65 3.40
N VAL A 102 0.08 10.76 2.99
CA VAL A 102 0.18 11.27 1.62
C VAL A 102 1.22 12.38 1.58
N PHE A 103 2.15 12.30 0.65
CA PHE A 103 3.08 13.38 0.39
C PHE A 103 3.01 13.77 -1.09
N GLU A 104 3.16 15.05 -1.35
CA GLU A 104 2.98 15.60 -2.69
C GLU A 104 4.31 15.75 -3.40
N THR A 105 4.29 15.59 -4.72
CA THR A 105 5.42 15.83 -5.59
C THR A 105 4.93 16.50 -6.87
N ASP A 106 5.86 16.97 -7.69
CA ASP A 106 5.55 17.60 -8.96
C ASP A 106 5.95 16.73 -10.16
N ILE A 107 5.96 15.41 -9.97
CA ILE A 107 6.40 14.45 -10.99
C ILE A 107 5.67 14.64 -12.31
N TYR A 108 4.34 14.77 -12.28
CA TYR A 108 3.57 14.89 -13.52
C TYR A 108 3.93 16.16 -14.28
N SER A 109 4.14 17.28 -13.57
CA SER A 109 4.56 18.53 -14.20
C SER A 109 5.91 18.39 -14.89
N ILE A 110 6.84 17.68 -14.26
CA ILE A 110 8.18 17.47 -14.81
C ILE A 110 8.11 16.52 -16.01
N VAL A 111 7.36 15.43 -15.89
CA VAL A 111 7.27 14.39 -16.91
C VAL A 111 6.60 14.92 -18.18
N GLU A 112 5.67 15.86 -18.07
CA GLU A 112 5.03 16.47 -19.23
C GLU A 112 6.03 17.11 -20.19
N GLY A 113 7.19 17.57 -19.70
CA GLY A 113 8.22 18.14 -20.52
C GLY A 113 9.22 17.15 -21.10
N VAL A 114 9.05 15.85 -20.82
CA VAL A 114 9.99 14.82 -21.28
C VAL A 114 9.56 14.27 -22.63
N ALA A 115 10.48 14.35 -23.62
CA ALA A 115 10.18 13.91 -24.98
C ALA A 115 10.25 12.39 -25.17
N HIS A 116 11.08 11.71 -24.38
CA HIS A 116 11.31 10.27 -24.53
C HIS A 116 11.00 9.52 -23.23
N SER A 117 10.30 8.39 -23.37
CA SER A 117 10.01 7.47 -22.26
C SER A 117 9.47 8.15 -20.99
N PRO A 118 8.39 8.93 -21.10
CA PRO A 118 7.86 9.63 -19.92
C PRO A 118 7.46 8.67 -18.80
N CYS A 119 6.97 7.47 -19.14
CA CYS A 119 6.60 6.48 -18.12
C CYS A 119 7.82 5.96 -17.36
N HIS A 120 8.94 5.79 -18.05
CA HIS A 120 10.18 5.35 -17.40
C HIS A 120 10.69 6.40 -16.42
N VAL A 121 10.69 7.67 -16.83
CA VAL A 121 11.12 8.79 -15.98
C VAL A 121 10.20 8.89 -14.77
N CYS A 122 8.88 8.81 -14.99
CA CYS A 122 7.90 8.86 -13.92
C CYS A 122 8.15 7.75 -12.89
N ALA A 123 8.36 6.53 -13.36
CA ALA A 123 8.61 5.40 -12.45
C ALA A 123 9.89 5.59 -11.65
N ALA A 124 10.96 6.07 -12.29
CA ALA A 124 12.23 6.31 -11.61
C ALA A 124 12.08 7.39 -10.53
N MET A 125 11.39 8.49 -10.85
CA MET A 125 11.16 9.56 -9.89
C MET A 125 10.31 9.09 -8.72
N ARG A 126 9.27 8.28 -8.99
CA ARG A 126 8.42 7.73 -7.93
C ARG A 126 9.22 6.89 -6.96
N ARG A 127 10.09 6.02 -7.46
CA ARG A 127 10.94 5.20 -6.60
C ARG A 127 11.86 6.05 -5.74
N GLY A 128 12.49 7.07 -6.34
CA GLY A 128 13.37 7.97 -5.60
C GLY A 128 12.67 8.70 -4.47
N TYR A 129 11.51 9.28 -4.76
CA TYR A 129 10.73 9.98 -3.74
C TYR A 129 10.24 9.04 -2.64
N LEU A 130 9.78 7.84 -3.01
CA LEU A 130 9.30 6.87 -2.03
C LEU A 130 10.42 6.41 -1.10
N TYR A 131 11.60 6.14 -1.64
CA TYR A 131 12.74 5.71 -0.83
C TYR A 131 13.17 6.82 0.11
N LYS A 132 13.15 8.06 -0.35
CA LYS A 132 13.50 9.21 0.48
C LYS A 132 12.51 9.38 1.63
N GLU A 133 11.22 9.29 1.33
CA GLU A 133 10.18 9.47 2.33
C GLU A 133 10.19 8.35 3.36
N ALA A 134 10.52 7.13 2.94
CA ALA A 134 10.53 5.97 3.81
C ALA A 134 11.67 6.00 4.83
N GLN A 135 12.70 6.79 4.56
CA GLN A 135 13.80 6.95 5.51
C GLN A 135 13.35 7.84 6.66
#